data_715f7b66f434aa3b5ee33784ec396f61
#
_entry.id   715f7b66f434aa3b5ee33784ec396f61
#
_cell.length_a   1.000
_cell.length_b   1.000
_cell.length_c   1.000
_cell.angle_alpha   90.00
_cell.angle_beta   90.00
_cell.angle_gamma   90.00
#
_symmetry.space_group_name_H-M   'P 1'
#
loop_
_entity.id
_entity.type
_entity.pdbx_description
1 polymer ?
#
loop_
_entity_poly.entity_id
_entity_poly.type
_entity_poly.pdbx_seq_one_letter_code
_entity_poly.pdbx_strand_id
1 'polypeptide(L)'
;MAKEQGRVKRRERKNITSGVAHVNASFNNTMITITDAQGNAISWSSAGHMGFKGSRKSTPYAAQMAAEDAGKKAQEHGVKTLEVNVSGPGSGRESALRALQAVGLTITTIRDVT
;
A
#
# COMPACT_ATOMS: atom_id res chain seq x y z
N MET A 1 -29.44 -5.69 1.94
CA MET A 1 -28.71 -6.90 1.71
C MET A 1 -27.24 -6.67 1.51
N ALA A 2 -26.47 -7.48 2.18
CA ALA A 2 -25.02 -7.33 2.11
C ALA A 2 -24.50 -7.48 0.69
N LYS A 3 -25.07 -8.40 -0.07
CA LYS A 3 -24.59 -8.64 -1.43
C LYS A 3 -24.78 -7.42 -2.32
N GLU A 4 -25.91 -6.76 -2.21
CA GLU A 4 -26.14 -5.61 -3.06
C GLU A 4 -25.26 -4.45 -2.65
N GLN A 5 -25.08 -4.28 -1.36
CA GLN A 5 -24.19 -3.27 -0.89
C GLN A 5 -22.77 -3.53 -1.39
N GLY A 6 -22.37 -4.79 -1.38
CA GLY A 6 -21.06 -5.14 -1.88
C GLY A 6 -20.91 -4.81 -3.35
N ARG A 7 -21.94 -5.03 -4.15
CA ARG A 7 -21.86 -4.72 -5.56
C ARG A 7 -21.73 -3.22 -5.81
N VAL A 8 -22.50 -2.43 -5.07
CA VAL A 8 -22.39 -0.97 -5.19
C VAL A 8 -21.00 -0.50 -4.83
N LYS A 9 -20.47 -1.00 -3.73
CA LYS A 9 -19.11 -0.62 -3.32
C LYS A 9 -18.09 -1.01 -4.36
N ARG A 10 -18.23 -2.19 -4.96
CA ARG A 10 -17.27 -2.61 -5.96
C ARG A 10 -17.29 -1.69 -7.18
N ARG A 11 -18.49 -1.25 -7.60
CA ARG A 11 -18.56 -0.34 -8.73
C ARG A 11 -17.90 0.98 -8.43
N GLU A 12 -18.12 1.50 -7.22
CA GLU A 12 -17.46 2.73 -6.81
C GLU A 12 -15.96 2.59 -6.82
N ARG A 13 -15.47 1.47 -6.28
CA ARG A 13 -14.02 1.27 -6.22
C ARG A 13 -13.39 1.13 -7.61
N LYS A 14 -14.15 0.62 -8.59
CA LYS A 14 -13.63 0.48 -9.94
C LYS A 14 -13.33 1.81 -10.60
N ASN A 15 -13.87 2.89 -10.07
CA ASN A 15 -13.63 4.22 -10.62
C ASN A 15 -12.48 4.93 -9.96
N ILE A 16 -11.80 4.31 -9.01
CA ILE A 16 -10.69 4.92 -8.30
C ILE A 16 -9.42 4.63 -9.09
N THR A 17 -8.94 5.62 -9.83
CA THR A 17 -7.72 5.45 -10.61
C THR A 17 -6.50 6.05 -9.93
N SER A 18 -6.70 6.94 -8.97
CA SER A 18 -5.62 7.57 -8.23
C SER A 18 -5.79 7.28 -6.75
N GLY A 19 -4.70 7.00 -6.07
CA GLY A 19 -4.75 6.74 -4.65
C GLY A 19 -3.55 7.33 -3.94
N VAL A 20 -3.54 7.17 -2.64
CA VAL A 20 -2.44 7.61 -1.78
C VAL A 20 -1.93 6.41 -1.02
N ALA A 21 -0.65 6.11 -1.17
CA ALA A 21 -0.02 5.03 -0.45
C ALA A 21 0.67 5.60 0.78
N HIS A 22 0.31 5.09 1.94
CA HIS A 22 0.92 5.48 3.21
C HIS A 22 1.87 4.38 3.61
N VAL A 23 3.17 4.65 3.53
CA VAL A 23 4.22 3.69 3.86
C VAL A 23 4.77 4.06 5.22
N ASN A 24 4.58 3.20 6.20
CA ASN A 24 5.12 3.39 7.54
C ASN A 24 6.18 2.34 7.77
N ALA A 25 7.44 2.75 7.69
CA ALA A 25 8.59 1.86 7.81
C ALA A 25 9.25 2.07 9.17
N SER A 26 8.80 1.32 10.16
CA SER A 26 9.38 1.39 11.50
C SER A 26 10.49 0.35 11.65
N PHE A 27 11.15 0.39 12.80
CA PHE A 27 12.18 -0.60 13.10
C PHE A 27 11.60 -2.00 13.29
N ASN A 28 10.32 -2.09 13.62
CA ASN A 28 9.69 -3.36 13.96
C ASN A 28 8.85 -3.92 12.84
N ASN A 29 8.46 -3.11 11.86
CA ASN A 29 7.52 -3.55 10.85
C ASN A 29 7.44 -2.51 9.75
N THR A 30 6.95 -2.93 8.59
CA THR A 30 6.62 -2.01 7.51
C THR A 30 5.17 -2.24 7.16
N MET A 31 4.38 -1.17 7.17
CA MET A 31 2.97 -1.22 6.82
C MET A 31 2.70 -0.32 5.63
N ILE A 32 1.91 -0.81 4.70
CA ILE A 32 1.50 -0.04 3.54
C ILE A 32 -0.02 -0.03 3.52
N THR A 33 -0.60 1.17 3.50
CA THR A 33 -2.04 1.34 3.37
C THR A 33 -2.29 2.22 2.15
N ILE A 34 -3.14 1.77 1.25
CA ILE A 34 -3.48 2.54 0.06
C ILE A 34 -4.91 3.02 0.21
N THR A 35 -5.08 4.33 0.10
CA THR A 35 -6.38 4.96 0.29
C THR A 35 -6.77 5.71 -0.98
N ASP A 36 -8.04 6.10 -1.05
CA ASP A 36 -8.47 7.04 -2.09
C ASP A 36 -8.13 8.46 -1.64
N ALA A 37 -8.52 9.45 -2.44
CA ALA A 37 -8.19 10.84 -2.15
C ALA A 37 -8.87 11.35 -0.89
N GLN A 38 -9.91 10.67 -0.44
CA GLN A 38 -10.67 11.08 0.73
C GLN A 38 -10.22 10.39 2.00
N GLY A 39 -9.26 9.46 1.89
CA GLY A 39 -8.72 8.78 3.05
C GLY A 39 -9.34 7.42 3.33
N ASN A 40 -10.24 6.94 2.49
CA ASN A 40 -10.84 5.63 2.67
C ASN A 40 -9.88 4.54 2.21
N ALA A 41 -9.65 3.54 3.06
CA ALA A 41 -8.70 2.49 2.72
C ALA A 41 -9.22 1.63 1.57
N ILE A 42 -8.37 1.44 0.57
CA ILE A 42 -8.65 0.57 -0.57
C ILE A 42 -8.01 -0.80 -0.31
N SER A 43 -6.76 -0.79 0.13
CA SER A 43 -6.03 -2.01 0.41
C SER A 43 -4.95 -1.72 1.44
N TRP A 44 -4.45 -2.77 2.06
CA TRP A 44 -3.34 -2.63 2.99
C TRP A 44 -2.59 -3.95 3.09
N SER A 45 -1.35 -3.86 3.52
CA SER A 45 -0.57 -5.03 3.86
C SER A 45 0.56 -4.62 4.79
N SER A 46 1.17 -5.58 5.44
CA SER A 46 2.31 -5.33 6.30
C SER A 46 3.22 -6.54 6.26
N ALA A 47 4.45 -6.35 6.73
CA ALA A 47 5.38 -7.47 6.81
C ALA A 47 4.83 -8.59 7.69
N GLY A 48 4.19 -8.21 8.81
CA GLY A 48 3.57 -9.22 9.67
C GLY A 48 2.45 -9.95 8.97
N HIS A 49 1.65 -9.25 8.19
CA HIS A 49 0.56 -9.86 7.43
C HIS A 49 1.09 -10.86 6.39
N MET A 50 2.27 -10.61 5.85
CA MET A 50 2.89 -11.48 4.86
C MET A 50 3.61 -12.68 5.48
N GLY A 51 3.56 -12.81 6.79
CA GLY A 51 4.13 -13.97 7.48
C GLY A 51 5.51 -13.77 8.06
N PHE A 52 6.07 -12.58 7.96
CA PHE A 52 7.37 -12.30 8.58
C PHE A 52 7.20 -12.11 10.07
N LYS A 53 8.18 -12.54 10.84
CA LYS A 53 8.11 -12.51 12.30
C LYS A 53 9.35 -11.88 12.89
N GLY A 54 9.17 -11.24 14.04
CA GLY A 54 10.27 -10.66 14.78
C GLY A 54 11.01 -9.63 13.97
N SER A 55 12.33 -9.67 14.02
CA SER A 55 13.16 -8.69 13.33
C SER A 55 13.05 -8.78 11.81
N ARG A 56 12.55 -9.87 11.29
CA ARG A 56 12.38 -10.00 9.84
C ARG A 56 11.33 -9.05 9.29
N LYS A 57 10.42 -8.58 10.12
CA LYS A 57 9.39 -7.64 9.69
C LYS A 57 9.95 -6.30 9.26
N SER A 58 11.16 -5.97 9.68
CA SER A 58 11.76 -4.68 9.34
C SER A 58 12.78 -4.77 8.22
N THR A 59 12.90 -5.90 7.55
CA THR A 59 13.86 -6.07 6.46
C THR A 59 13.33 -5.44 5.17
N PRO A 60 14.24 -5.02 4.28
CA PRO A 60 13.81 -4.51 2.98
C PRO A 60 13.00 -5.52 2.18
N TYR A 61 13.35 -6.80 2.26
CA TYR A 61 12.60 -7.82 1.55
C TYR A 61 11.17 -7.91 2.04
N ALA A 62 10.98 -7.85 3.37
CA ALA A 62 9.64 -7.89 3.93
C ALA A 62 8.81 -6.68 3.49
N ALA A 63 9.45 -5.50 3.45
CA ALA A 63 8.78 -4.30 2.97
C ALA A 63 8.37 -4.43 1.52
N GLN A 64 9.24 -5.02 0.71
CA GLN A 64 8.95 -5.26 -0.70
C GLN A 64 7.74 -6.17 -0.86
N MET A 65 7.68 -7.26 -0.12
CA MET A 65 6.58 -8.20 -0.21
C MET A 65 5.27 -7.56 0.22
N ALA A 66 5.28 -6.78 1.30
CA ALA A 66 4.09 -6.10 1.77
C ALA A 66 3.61 -5.08 0.74
N ALA A 67 4.52 -4.33 0.15
CA ALA A 67 4.15 -3.31 -0.83
C ALA A 67 3.60 -3.95 -2.11
N GLU A 68 4.18 -5.06 -2.54
CA GLU A 68 3.64 -5.76 -3.70
C GLU A 68 2.23 -6.25 -3.45
N ASP A 69 1.98 -6.79 -2.27
CA ASP A 69 0.65 -7.28 -1.93
C ASP A 69 -0.37 -6.15 -1.91
N ALA A 70 -0.06 -5.07 -1.22
CA ALA A 70 -0.97 -3.92 -1.15
C ALA A 70 -1.18 -3.31 -2.54
N GLY A 71 -0.12 -3.20 -3.32
CA GLY A 71 -0.21 -2.62 -4.66
C GLY A 71 -1.06 -3.44 -5.61
N LYS A 72 -0.90 -4.75 -5.58
CA LYS A 72 -1.70 -5.63 -6.43
C LYS A 72 -3.17 -5.55 -6.07
N LYS A 73 -3.48 -5.51 -4.77
CA LYS A 73 -4.86 -5.37 -4.33
C LYS A 73 -5.45 -4.04 -4.79
N ALA A 74 -4.67 -2.97 -4.72
CA ALA A 74 -5.15 -1.67 -5.18
C ALA A 74 -5.41 -1.69 -6.67
N GLN A 75 -4.57 -2.37 -7.45
CA GLN A 75 -4.79 -2.48 -8.89
C GLN A 75 -6.09 -3.20 -9.21
N GLU A 76 -6.48 -4.15 -8.38
CA GLU A 76 -7.75 -4.84 -8.56
C GLU A 76 -8.93 -3.88 -8.43
N HIS A 77 -8.76 -2.78 -7.72
CA HIS A 77 -9.78 -1.76 -7.59
C HIS A 77 -9.63 -0.65 -8.63
N GLY A 78 -8.74 -0.81 -9.58
CA GLY A 78 -8.57 0.12 -10.66
C GLY A 78 -7.52 1.19 -10.47
N VAL A 79 -6.79 1.18 -9.35
CA VAL A 79 -5.78 2.19 -9.06
C VAL A 79 -4.62 2.04 -10.04
N LYS A 80 -4.20 3.14 -10.64
CA LYS A 80 -3.09 3.17 -11.58
C LYS A 80 -1.98 4.13 -11.15
N THR A 81 -2.33 5.18 -10.44
CA THR A 81 -1.35 6.17 -10.00
C THR A 81 -1.44 6.33 -8.49
N LEU A 82 -0.31 6.65 -7.88
CA LEU A 82 -0.22 6.81 -6.43
C LEU A 82 0.60 8.04 -6.09
N GLU A 83 0.13 8.79 -5.10
CA GLU A 83 0.99 9.65 -4.30
C GLU A 83 1.45 8.79 -3.12
N VAL A 84 2.69 8.96 -2.72
CA VAL A 84 3.24 8.15 -1.64
C VAL A 84 3.67 9.06 -0.49
N ASN A 85 3.14 8.77 0.68
CA ASN A 85 3.54 9.43 1.92
C ASN A 85 4.33 8.42 2.73
N VAL A 86 5.60 8.72 2.98
CA VAL A 86 6.51 7.81 3.65
C VAL A 86 6.82 8.36 5.03
N SER A 87 6.75 7.50 6.03
CA SER A 87 7.11 7.88 7.39
C SER A 87 7.92 6.78 8.04
N GLY A 88 8.66 7.16 9.09
CA GLY A 88 9.42 6.22 9.89
C GLY A 88 10.85 6.08 9.45
N PRO A 89 11.72 5.65 10.38
CA PRO A 89 13.15 5.55 10.12
C PRO A 89 13.60 4.22 9.55
N GLY A 90 12.69 3.28 9.30
CA GLY A 90 13.05 1.93 8.89
C GLY A 90 13.67 1.87 7.51
N SER A 91 14.38 0.78 7.24
CA SER A 91 15.08 0.59 5.98
C SER A 91 14.19 0.13 4.85
N GLY A 92 12.92 -0.12 5.12
CA GLY A 92 12.01 -0.63 4.12
C GLY A 92 11.43 0.41 3.16
N ARG A 93 11.78 1.68 3.35
CA ARG A 93 11.17 2.77 2.59
C ARG A 93 11.38 2.63 1.08
N GLU A 94 12.64 2.51 0.68
CA GLU A 94 12.97 2.42 -0.75
C GLU A 94 12.47 1.13 -1.36
N SER A 95 12.57 0.03 -0.61
CA SER A 95 12.10 -1.25 -1.12
C SER A 95 10.60 -1.24 -1.37
N ALA A 96 9.85 -0.59 -0.48
CA ALA A 96 8.40 -0.46 -0.68
C ALA A 96 8.09 0.36 -1.92
N LEU A 97 8.80 1.48 -2.11
CA LEU A 97 8.59 2.32 -3.28
C LEU A 97 8.88 1.57 -4.56
N ARG A 98 9.99 0.85 -4.60
CA ARG A 98 10.35 0.07 -5.78
C ARG A 98 9.32 -1.00 -6.08
N ALA A 99 8.82 -1.64 -5.04
CA ALA A 99 7.83 -2.70 -5.22
C ALA A 99 6.52 -2.15 -5.78
N LEU A 100 6.08 -0.98 -5.31
CA LEU A 100 4.88 -0.37 -5.85
C LEU A 100 5.05 -0.03 -7.33
N GLN A 101 6.23 0.43 -7.73
CA GLN A 101 6.49 0.69 -9.13
C GLN A 101 6.57 -0.60 -9.93
N ALA A 102 7.15 -1.64 -9.34
CA ALA A 102 7.35 -2.91 -10.04
C ALA A 102 6.05 -3.61 -10.37
N VAL A 103 5.00 -3.43 -9.55
CA VAL A 103 3.71 -4.05 -9.86
C VAL A 103 2.93 -3.28 -10.92
N GLY A 104 3.46 -2.14 -11.38
CA GLY A 104 2.85 -1.41 -12.47
C GLY A 104 2.17 -0.10 -12.09
N LEU A 105 2.30 0.32 -10.84
CA LEU A 105 1.73 1.58 -10.39
C LEU A 105 2.67 2.73 -10.72
N THR A 106 2.10 3.85 -11.14
CA THR A 106 2.87 5.05 -11.41
C THR A 106 2.89 5.94 -10.17
N ILE A 107 4.09 6.25 -9.70
CA ILE A 107 4.25 7.11 -8.52
C ILE A 107 4.35 8.54 -9.03
N THR A 108 3.41 9.39 -8.62
CA THR A 108 3.38 10.77 -9.08
C THR A 108 4.07 11.73 -8.11
N THR A 109 4.04 11.42 -6.83
CA THR A 109 4.60 12.29 -5.80
C THR A 109 5.05 11.44 -4.64
N ILE A 110 6.19 11.80 -4.06
CA ILE A 110 6.69 11.13 -2.87
C ILE A 110 6.93 12.20 -1.81
N ARG A 111 6.34 12.01 -0.64
CA ARG A 111 6.49 12.94 0.49
C ARG A 111 6.98 12.19 1.69
N ASP A 112 7.90 12.80 2.40
CA ASP A 112 8.38 12.29 3.67
C ASP A 112 7.59 13.00 4.76
N VAL A 113 6.75 12.27 5.45
CA VAL A 113 5.78 12.84 6.41
C VAL A 113 6.04 12.33 7.82
N THR A 114 7.21 12.41 8.31
CA THR A 114 7.55 11.93 9.64
C THR A 114 6.68 12.52 10.73
#